data_b1169daadd7a498ebfde5932ae9a0ff6
#
_entry.id   b1169daadd7a498ebfde5932ae9a0ff6
#
_cell.length_a   1.000
_cell.length_b   1.000
_cell.length_c   1.000
_cell.angle_alpha   90.00
_cell.angle_beta   90.00
_cell.angle_gamma   90.00
#
_symmetry.space_group_name_H-M   'P 1'
#
loop_
_entity.id
_entity.type
_entity.pdbx_description
1 polymer ?
#
loop_
_entity_poly.entity_id
_entity_poly.type
_entity_poly.pdbx_seq_one_letter_code
_entity_poly.pdbx_strand_id
1 'polypeptide(L)'
;MSIIGLDSRTDPNKILPMTYKWARQHYKDGVANNWTPEEISMQKDVEQWKSDKAISETERRMILWNLGFFSTAESLTANNIVLTVYKHVTNPESRQYLLRQAYEEAVHTDTFIYCCDSLGLDPDYIYSMYETIPSIKEKDDYVVGLTTVSYTHLRAHETRP
;
A
#
# COMPACT_ATOMS: atom_id res chain seq x y z
N MET A 1 -17.85 16.54 15.28
CA MET A 1 -18.05 15.88 13.96
C MET A 1 -17.17 14.65 13.92
N SER A 2 -17.69 13.51 13.51
CA SER A 2 -16.91 12.28 13.40
C SER A 2 -16.29 12.15 12.01
N ILE A 3 -15.04 11.71 11.93
CA ILE A 3 -14.38 11.35 10.67
C ILE A 3 -14.98 10.05 10.14
N ILE A 4 -15.42 9.18 11.06
CA ILE A 4 -15.96 7.85 10.80
C ILE A 4 -17.43 7.82 11.23
N GLY A 5 -18.28 7.31 10.36
CA GLY A 5 -19.67 7.04 10.67
C GLY A 5 -20.68 7.90 9.90
N LEU A 6 -21.92 7.45 9.95
CA LEU A 6 -23.06 8.10 9.29
C LEU A 6 -23.53 9.30 10.13
N ASP A 7 -22.80 10.40 10.14
CA ASP A 7 -23.41 11.66 10.52
C ASP A 7 -24.11 12.24 9.30
N SER A 8 -25.42 12.28 9.32
CA SER A 8 -26.29 12.84 8.27
C SER A 8 -25.97 14.29 7.90
N ARG A 9 -25.08 14.95 8.66
CA ARG A 9 -24.63 16.32 8.44
C ARG A 9 -23.35 16.42 7.61
N THR A 10 -22.69 15.32 7.31
CA THR A 10 -21.48 15.28 6.45
C THR A 10 -21.85 14.74 5.08
N ASP A 11 -22.09 15.64 4.14
CA ASP A 11 -22.09 15.30 2.72
C ASP A 11 -20.65 15.01 2.28
N PRO A 12 -20.31 13.75 1.94
CA PRO A 12 -18.96 13.37 1.57
C PRO A 12 -18.47 14.05 0.28
N ASN A 13 -19.35 14.73 -0.43
CA ASN A 13 -19.03 15.44 -1.67
C ASN A 13 -18.80 16.94 -1.43
N LYS A 14 -19.19 17.44 -0.24
CA LYS A 14 -19.09 18.88 0.09
C LYS A 14 -17.82 19.18 0.85
N ILE A 15 -16.77 19.58 0.13
CA ILE A 15 -15.45 19.87 0.73
C ILE A 15 -15.38 21.26 1.42
N LEU A 16 -16.31 22.15 1.13
CA LEU A 16 -16.33 23.49 1.75
C LEU A 16 -17.63 23.71 2.55
N PRO A 17 -17.55 24.35 3.72
CA PRO A 17 -16.34 24.79 4.44
C PRO A 17 -15.55 23.59 4.99
N MET A 18 -14.20 23.69 4.97
CA MET A 18 -13.32 22.64 5.45
C MET A 18 -13.42 22.45 6.95
N THR A 19 -13.55 21.19 7.39
CA THR A 19 -13.58 20.81 8.81
C THR A 19 -12.21 20.34 9.29
N TYR A 20 -11.54 19.48 8.51
CA TYR A 20 -10.26 18.86 8.88
C TYR A 20 -9.12 19.37 7.98
N LYS A 21 -8.69 20.59 8.24
CA LYS A 21 -7.63 21.26 7.47
C LYS A 21 -6.32 20.46 7.44
N TRP A 22 -6.03 19.70 8.50
CA TRP A 22 -4.85 18.85 8.58
C TRP A 22 -4.87 17.76 7.49
N ALA A 23 -6.01 17.11 7.25
CA ALA A 23 -6.13 16.10 6.21
C ALA A 23 -5.90 16.71 4.81
N ARG A 24 -6.44 17.91 4.58
CA ARG A 24 -6.16 18.67 3.36
C ARG A 24 -4.68 19.03 3.23
N GLN A 25 -4.00 19.36 4.33
CA GLN A 25 -2.57 19.66 4.30
C GLN A 25 -1.77 18.41 3.94
N HIS A 26 -2.02 17.26 4.57
CA HIS A 26 -1.36 16.00 4.21
C HIS A 26 -1.56 15.60 2.75
N TYR A 27 -2.76 15.82 2.19
CA TYR A 27 -2.97 15.64 0.75
C TYR A 27 -2.03 16.52 -0.07
N LYS A 28 -1.91 17.82 0.28
CA LYS A 28 -1.02 18.74 -0.45
C LYS A 28 0.46 18.38 -0.31
N ASP A 29 0.86 17.94 0.87
CA ASP A 29 2.23 17.51 1.13
C ASP A 29 2.56 16.27 0.28
N GLY A 30 1.65 15.31 0.19
CA GLY A 30 1.79 14.15 -0.68
C GLY A 30 1.90 14.53 -2.16
N VAL A 31 1.10 15.50 -2.62
CA VAL A 31 1.19 16.01 -4.00
C VAL A 31 2.53 16.71 -4.26
N ALA A 32 3.00 17.52 -3.29
CA ALA A 32 4.26 18.26 -3.41
C ALA A 32 5.50 17.33 -3.42
N ASN A 33 5.40 16.18 -2.75
CA ASN A 33 6.45 15.16 -2.66
C ASN A 33 6.22 14.01 -3.65
N ASN A 34 5.47 14.23 -4.72
CA ASN A 34 5.25 13.19 -5.73
C ASN A 34 6.59 12.77 -6.38
N TRP A 35 6.72 11.48 -6.60
CA TRP A 35 7.89 10.87 -7.23
C TRP A 35 7.48 9.66 -8.07
N THR A 36 8.38 9.20 -8.94
CA THR A 36 8.22 7.95 -9.69
C THR A 36 9.48 7.09 -9.58
N PRO A 37 9.38 5.76 -9.72
CA PRO A 37 10.51 4.86 -9.60
C PRO A 37 11.67 5.20 -10.54
N GLU A 38 11.38 5.68 -11.74
CA GLU A 38 12.35 5.98 -12.79
C GLU A 38 13.24 7.18 -12.46
N GLU A 39 12.87 8.00 -11.48
CA GLU A 39 13.72 9.09 -10.98
C GLU A 39 14.97 8.55 -10.25
N ILE A 40 14.95 7.29 -9.84
CA ILE A 40 16.02 6.63 -9.10
C ILE A 40 16.74 5.65 -10.03
N SER A 41 18.01 5.93 -10.34
CA SER A 41 18.82 5.04 -11.17
C SER A 41 19.24 3.78 -10.43
N MET A 42 18.87 2.61 -10.96
CA MET A 42 19.27 1.30 -10.46
C MET A 42 20.62 0.81 -11.03
N GLN A 43 21.36 1.64 -11.78
CA GLN A 43 22.57 1.19 -12.46
C GLN A 43 23.61 0.60 -11.50
N LYS A 44 23.88 1.26 -10.38
CA LYS A 44 24.84 0.78 -9.37
C LYS A 44 24.36 -0.49 -8.68
N ASP A 45 23.06 -0.58 -8.42
CA ASP A 45 22.44 -1.73 -7.79
C ASP A 45 22.53 -2.95 -8.70
N VAL A 46 22.32 -2.78 -10.00
CA VAL A 46 22.50 -3.83 -11.02
C VAL A 46 23.96 -4.29 -11.10
N GLU A 47 24.92 -3.37 -11.06
CA GLU A 47 26.35 -3.70 -11.04
C GLU A 47 26.72 -4.52 -9.80
N GLN A 48 26.22 -4.11 -8.63
CA GLN A 48 26.42 -4.83 -7.37
C GLN A 48 25.74 -6.20 -7.39
N TRP A 49 24.50 -6.26 -7.89
CA TRP A 49 23.73 -7.50 -7.99
C TRP A 49 24.41 -8.56 -8.84
N LYS A 50 25.11 -8.16 -9.91
CA LYS A 50 25.87 -9.05 -10.80
C LYS A 50 27.23 -9.48 -10.23
N SER A 51 27.67 -8.88 -9.13
CA SER A 51 28.99 -9.11 -8.55
C SER A 51 28.90 -10.04 -7.34
N ASP A 52 29.52 -11.22 -7.43
CA ASP A 52 29.60 -12.17 -6.30
C ASP A 52 30.48 -11.66 -5.13
N LYS A 53 31.21 -10.55 -5.33
CA LYS A 53 32.05 -9.93 -4.30
C LYS A 53 31.38 -8.75 -3.61
N ALA A 54 30.39 -8.12 -4.25
CA ALA A 54 29.77 -6.91 -3.75
C ALA A 54 28.70 -7.18 -2.69
N ILE A 55 27.96 -8.26 -2.84
CA ILE A 55 26.93 -8.72 -1.91
C ILE A 55 27.04 -10.23 -1.69
N SER A 56 26.90 -10.65 -0.43
CA SER A 56 26.90 -12.05 -0.05
C SER A 56 25.57 -12.73 -0.38
N GLU A 57 25.57 -14.06 -0.44
CA GLU A 57 24.33 -14.84 -0.62
C GLU A 57 23.28 -14.59 0.47
N THR A 58 23.69 -14.27 1.69
CA THR A 58 22.78 -13.89 2.76
C THR A 58 22.10 -12.55 2.49
N GLU A 59 22.83 -11.57 2.02
CA GLU A 59 22.30 -10.26 1.63
C GLU A 59 21.40 -10.37 0.41
N ARG A 60 21.77 -11.17 -0.60
CA ARG A 60 20.88 -11.47 -1.75
C ARG A 60 19.55 -12.04 -1.28
N ARG A 61 19.59 -13.04 -0.42
CA ARG A 61 18.38 -13.66 0.12
C ARG A 61 17.52 -12.65 0.89
N MET A 62 18.15 -11.77 1.70
CA MET A 62 17.43 -10.72 2.40
C MET A 62 16.74 -9.75 1.43
N ILE A 63 17.41 -9.32 0.36
CA ILE A 63 16.85 -8.46 -0.67
C ILE A 63 15.66 -9.16 -1.34
N LEU A 64 15.83 -10.40 -1.80
CA LEU A 64 14.77 -11.16 -2.45
C LEU A 64 13.54 -11.35 -1.56
N TRP A 65 13.74 -11.67 -0.28
CA TRP A 65 12.62 -11.83 0.65
C TRP A 65 11.91 -10.53 0.97
N ASN A 66 12.63 -9.40 1.00
CA ASN A 66 12.00 -8.09 1.13
C ASN A 66 11.17 -7.76 -0.12
N LEU A 67 11.73 -7.95 -1.32
CA LEU A 67 10.97 -7.76 -2.56
C LEU A 67 9.73 -8.66 -2.61
N GLY A 68 9.86 -9.94 -2.27
CA GLY A 68 8.73 -10.86 -2.24
C GLY A 68 7.64 -10.52 -1.22
N PHE A 69 8.01 -9.93 -0.08
CA PHE A 69 7.05 -9.45 0.92
C PHE A 69 6.35 -8.17 0.45
N PHE A 70 7.11 -7.14 0.10
CA PHE A 70 6.54 -5.82 -0.22
C PHE A 70 5.76 -5.82 -1.53
N SER A 71 6.16 -6.59 -2.54
CA SER A 71 5.43 -6.68 -3.82
C SER A 71 3.95 -7.01 -3.64
N THR A 72 3.60 -7.78 -2.63
CA THR A 72 2.21 -8.15 -2.30
C THR A 72 1.61 -7.21 -1.26
N ALA A 73 2.39 -6.84 -0.24
CA ALA A 73 1.91 -6.04 0.89
C ALA A 73 1.40 -4.65 0.46
N GLU A 74 2.05 -3.99 -0.48
CA GLU A 74 1.64 -2.67 -0.98
C GLU A 74 0.29 -2.74 -1.72
N SER A 75 0.10 -3.76 -2.55
CA SER A 75 -1.17 -3.99 -3.23
C SER A 75 -2.30 -4.30 -2.25
N LEU A 76 -2.03 -5.08 -1.19
CA LEU A 76 -2.99 -5.33 -0.11
C LEU A 76 -3.36 -4.04 0.62
N THR A 77 -2.38 -3.18 0.89
CA THR A 77 -2.59 -1.89 1.56
C THR A 77 -3.45 -0.96 0.71
N ALA A 78 -3.14 -0.81 -0.59
CA ALA A 78 -3.93 -0.03 -1.52
C ALA A 78 -5.39 -0.50 -1.57
N ASN A 79 -5.60 -1.81 -1.72
CA ASN A 79 -6.92 -2.42 -1.76
C ASN A 79 -7.67 -2.19 -0.44
N ASN A 80 -7.01 -2.34 0.72
CA ASN A 80 -7.62 -2.11 2.01
C ASN A 80 -8.05 -0.64 2.20
N ILE A 81 -7.24 0.32 1.79
CA ILE A 81 -7.59 1.75 1.83
C ILE A 81 -8.87 1.99 1.03
N VAL A 82 -8.93 1.53 -0.22
CA VAL A 82 -10.04 1.83 -1.14
C VAL A 82 -11.30 1.03 -0.82
N LEU A 83 -11.16 -0.29 -0.59
CA LEU A 83 -12.29 -1.19 -0.47
C LEU A 83 -12.85 -1.28 0.96
N THR A 84 -12.02 -1.02 1.97
CA THR A 84 -12.40 -1.18 3.37
C THR A 84 -12.50 0.14 4.10
N VAL A 85 -11.41 0.92 4.18
CA VAL A 85 -11.34 2.13 5.00
C VAL A 85 -12.16 3.26 4.41
N TYR A 86 -11.99 3.52 3.11
CA TYR A 86 -12.55 4.68 2.41
C TYR A 86 -14.08 4.81 2.56
N LYS A 87 -14.81 3.69 2.51
CA LYS A 87 -16.27 3.70 2.62
C LYS A 87 -16.79 4.16 3.99
N HIS A 88 -15.99 3.99 5.05
CA HIS A 88 -16.36 4.37 6.41
C HIS A 88 -15.98 5.80 6.75
N VAL A 89 -15.07 6.41 6.00
CA VAL A 89 -14.66 7.79 6.16
C VAL A 89 -15.63 8.68 5.38
N THR A 90 -16.43 9.48 6.08
CA THR A 90 -17.44 10.35 5.46
C THR A 90 -16.96 11.78 5.26
N ASN A 91 -15.86 12.16 5.90
CA ASN A 91 -15.29 13.51 5.76
C ASN A 91 -14.58 13.65 4.40
N PRO A 92 -14.90 14.66 3.59
CA PRO A 92 -14.36 14.81 2.23
C PRO A 92 -12.87 15.11 2.19
N GLU A 93 -12.31 15.87 3.13
CA GLU A 93 -10.87 16.16 3.19
C GLU A 93 -10.07 14.90 3.51
N SER A 94 -10.58 14.09 4.45
CA SER A 94 -9.97 12.81 4.81
C SER A 94 -10.07 11.80 3.67
N ARG A 95 -11.19 11.77 2.94
CA ARG A 95 -11.32 10.97 1.72
C ARG A 95 -10.31 11.36 0.65
N GLN A 96 -10.11 12.65 0.44
CA GLN A 96 -9.12 13.14 -0.51
C GLN A 96 -7.70 12.69 -0.12
N TYR A 97 -7.36 12.73 1.17
CA TYR A 97 -6.08 12.24 1.67
C TYR A 97 -5.93 10.73 1.48
N LEU A 98 -6.97 9.93 1.78
CA LEU A 98 -6.93 8.47 1.58
C LEU A 98 -6.74 8.08 0.12
N LEU A 99 -7.33 8.82 -0.83
CA LEU A 99 -7.09 8.59 -2.26
C LEU A 99 -5.64 8.89 -2.65
N ARG A 100 -5.04 9.93 -2.08
CA ARG A 100 -3.62 10.21 -2.28
C ARG A 100 -2.74 9.12 -1.68
N GLN A 101 -3.07 8.62 -0.50
CA GLN A 101 -2.36 7.51 0.13
C GLN A 101 -2.47 6.24 -0.72
N ALA A 102 -3.66 5.89 -1.21
CA ALA A 102 -3.82 4.74 -2.12
C ALA A 102 -3.00 4.88 -3.42
N TYR A 103 -2.83 6.10 -3.91
CA TYR A 103 -1.93 6.38 -5.05
C TYR A 103 -0.45 6.14 -4.68
N GLU A 104 -0.01 6.53 -3.47
CA GLU A 104 1.35 6.22 -3.00
C GLU A 104 1.61 4.71 -2.97
N GLU A 105 0.65 3.91 -2.48
CA GLU A 105 0.79 2.45 -2.47
C GLU A 105 0.88 1.87 -3.89
N ALA A 106 0.21 2.49 -4.87
CA ALA A 106 0.37 2.10 -6.27
C ALA A 106 1.77 2.44 -6.81
N VAL A 107 2.34 3.61 -6.44
CA VAL A 107 3.73 3.97 -6.78
C VAL A 107 4.73 3.01 -6.11
N HIS A 108 4.49 2.61 -4.86
CA HIS A 108 5.30 1.60 -4.18
C HIS A 108 5.27 0.26 -4.92
N THR A 109 4.09 -0.21 -5.31
CA THR A 109 3.95 -1.44 -6.11
C THR A 109 4.76 -1.35 -7.40
N ASP A 110 4.65 -0.24 -8.13
CA ASP A 110 5.40 0.00 -9.36
C ASP A 110 6.93 0.04 -9.12
N THR A 111 7.34 0.55 -7.95
CA THR A 111 8.74 0.55 -7.51
C THR A 111 9.29 -0.87 -7.37
N PHE A 112 8.51 -1.80 -6.79
CA PHE A 112 8.96 -3.19 -6.66
C PHE A 112 9.02 -3.89 -8.01
N ILE A 113 8.11 -3.60 -8.93
CA ILE A 113 8.18 -4.06 -10.33
C ILE A 113 9.46 -3.54 -10.98
N TYR A 114 9.73 -2.24 -10.86
CA TYR A 114 10.94 -1.61 -11.40
C TYR A 114 12.22 -2.21 -10.83
N CYS A 115 12.26 -2.53 -9.53
CA CYS A 115 13.40 -3.21 -8.91
C CYS A 115 13.58 -4.62 -9.48
N CYS A 116 12.52 -5.40 -9.59
CA CYS A 116 12.56 -6.77 -10.12
C CYS A 116 13.06 -6.78 -11.58
N ASP A 117 12.52 -5.93 -12.42
CA ASP A 117 12.91 -5.80 -13.82
C ASP A 117 14.38 -5.36 -13.96
N SER A 118 14.80 -4.34 -13.19
CA SER A 118 16.16 -3.82 -13.21
C SER A 118 17.19 -4.87 -12.81
N LEU A 119 16.88 -5.69 -11.81
CA LEU A 119 17.76 -6.75 -11.32
C LEU A 119 17.67 -8.03 -12.16
N GLY A 120 16.74 -8.12 -13.09
CA GLY A 120 16.49 -9.30 -13.91
C GLY A 120 15.98 -10.49 -13.11
N LEU A 121 15.11 -10.25 -12.12
CA LEU A 121 14.53 -11.29 -11.28
C LEU A 121 13.35 -11.94 -11.98
N ASP A 122 13.15 -13.22 -11.68
CA ASP A 122 11.96 -13.95 -12.14
C ASP A 122 10.72 -13.48 -11.34
N PRO A 123 9.75 -12.81 -11.99
CA PRO A 123 8.56 -12.32 -11.30
C PRO A 123 7.73 -13.45 -10.68
N ASP A 124 7.62 -14.61 -11.33
CA ASP A 124 6.87 -15.75 -10.80
C ASP A 124 7.49 -16.25 -9.49
N TYR A 125 8.82 -16.27 -9.41
CA TYR A 125 9.53 -16.62 -8.18
C TYR A 125 9.28 -15.58 -7.08
N ILE A 126 9.42 -14.28 -7.37
CA ILE A 126 9.23 -13.20 -6.38
C ILE A 126 7.79 -13.19 -5.85
N TYR A 127 6.82 -13.21 -6.76
CA TYR A 127 5.40 -13.15 -6.37
C TYR A 127 4.87 -14.46 -5.77
N SER A 128 5.58 -15.60 -5.90
CA SER A 128 5.22 -16.82 -5.20
C SER A 128 5.67 -16.86 -3.73
N MET A 129 6.52 -15.92 -3.29
CA MET A 129 7.12 -15.97 -1.94
C MET A 129 6.09 -15.81 -0.82
N TYR A 130 4.98 -15.10 -1.05
CA TYR A 130 3.91 -14.98 -0.06
C TYR A 130 3.19 -16.32 0.22
N GLU A 131 3.30 -17.29 -0.69
CA GLU A 131 2.78 -18.64 -0.49
C GLU A 131 3.84 -19.62 0.00
N THR A 132 5.10 -19.43 -0.42
CA THR A 132 6.17 -20.44 -0.28
C THR A 132 7.11 -20.17 0.90
N ILE A 133 7.27 -18.90 1.32
CA ILE A 133 8.12 -18.51 2.45
C ILE A 133 7.27 -18.38 3.71
N PRO A 134 7.41 -19.29 4.71
CA PRO A 134 6.51 -19.33 5.87
C PRO A 134 6.38 -18.00 6.62
N SER A 135 7.49 -17.27 6.82
CA SER A 135 7.48 -16.00 7.54
C SER A 135 6.79 -14.86 6.78
N ILE A 136 6.80 -14.90 5.47
CA ILE A 136 6.07 -13.95 4.61
C ILE A 136 4.59 -14.32 4.63
N LYS A 137 4.28 -15.59 4.39
CA LYS A 137 2.91 -16.09 4.40
C LYS A 137 2.18 -15.78 5.72
N GLU A 138 2.83 -16.00 6.87
CA GLU A 138 2.23 -15.73 8.18
C GLU A 138 1.84 -14.24 8.33
N LYS A 139 2.67 -13.32 7.84
CA LYS A 139 2.37 -11.88 7.86
C LYS A 139 1.21 -11.52 6.93
N ASP A 140 1.22 -12.05 5.72
CA ASP A 140 0.17 -11.80 4.73
C ASP A 140 -1.17 -12.39 5.19
N ASP A 141 -1.19 -13.62 5.68
CA ASP A 141 -2.39 -14.24 6.25
C ASP A 141 -2.97 -13.43 7.41
N TYR A 142 -2.11 -12.86 8.28
CA TYR A 142 -2.55 -11.98 9.35
C TYR A 142 -3.23 -10.71 8.83
N VAL A 143 -2.63 -10.02 7.86
CA VAL A 143 -3.18 -8.80 7.27
C VAL A 143 -4.47 -9.09 6.51
N VAL A 144 -4.49 -10.15 5.69
CA VAL A 144 -5.69 -10.58 4.96
C VAL A 144 -6.80 -10.96 5.94
N GLY A 145 -6.48 -11.65 7.03
CA GLY A 145 -7.44 -11.99 8.08
C GLY A 145 -8.10 -10.75 8.68
N LEU A 146 -7.34 -9.69 8.97
CA LEU A 146 -7.88 -8.43 9.49
C LEU A 146 -8.79 -7.72 8.48
N THR A 147 -8.43 -7.70 7.21
CA THR A 147 -9.24 -7.07 6.15
C THR A 147 -10.55 -7.83 5.93
N THR A 148 -10.52 -9.15 5.96
CA THR A 148 -11.70 -10.03 5.81
C THR A 148 -12.66 -9.89 6.99
N VAL A 149 -12.16 -9.79 8.22
CA VAL A 149 -12.98 -9.58 9.44
C VAL A 149 -13.68 -8.22 9.40
N SER A 150 -13.01 -7.17 8.95
CA SER A 150 -13.65 -5.87 8.68
C SER A 150 -14.84 -6.00 7.71
N TYR A 151 -14.71 -6.83 6.69
CA TYR A 151 -15.79 -7.09 5.70
C TYR A 151 -16.99 -7.81 6.31
N THR A 152 -16.78 -8.79 7.18
CA THR A 152 -17.84 -9.58 7.80
C THR A 152 -18.57 -8.84 8.91
N HIS A 153 -17.89 -8.07 9.75
CA HIS A 153 -18.49 -7.24 10.78
C HIS A 153 -19.38 -6.13 10.21
N LEU A 154 -19.03 -5.61 9.05
CA LEU A 154 -19.79 -4.57 8.37
C LEU A 154 -21.08 -5.11 7.75
N ARG A 155 -21.06 -6.30 7.15
CA ARG A 155 -22.29 -6.97 6.68
C ARG A 155 -23.27 -7.28 7.82
N ALA A 156 -22.75 -7.61 9.01
CA ALA A 156 -23.60 -7.88 10.17
C ALA A 156 -24.34 -6.64 10.69
N HIS A 157 -23.83 -5.43 10.43
CA HIS A 157 -24.52 -4.18 10.77
C HIS A 157 -25.52 -3.71 9.71
N GLU A 158 -25.32 -4.07 8.44
CA GLU A 158 -26.25 -3.74 7.35
C GLU A 158 -27.53 -4.61 7.35
N THR A 159 -27.53 -5.75 8.04
CA THR A 159 -28.65 -6.70 8.07
C THR A 159 -29.51 -6.64 9.34
N ARG A 160 -29.30 -5.64 10.20
CA ARG A 160 -30.22 -5.42 11.33
C ARG A 160 -31.36 -4.48 10.90
N PRO A 161 -32.64 -4.94 11.02
CA PRO A 161 -33.83 -4.16 10.70
C PRO A 161 -34.01 -2.97 11.64
#